data_f48a4ebc9992f7fe5ea7f3f1859b67d2
#
_entry.id   f48a4ebc9992f7fe5ea7f3f1859b67d2
#
_cell.length_a   1.000
_cell.length_b   1.000
_cell.length_c   1.000
_cell.angle_alpha   90.00
_cell.angle_beta   90.00
_cell.angle_gamma   90.00
#
_symmetry.space_group_name_H-M   'P 1'
#
loop_
_entity.id
_entity.type
_entity.pdbx_description
1 polymer ?
#
loop_
_entity_poly.entity_id
_entity_poly.type
_entity_poly.pdbx_seq_one_letter_code
_entity_poly.pdbx_strand_id
1 'polypeptide(L)'
;MIKTFAYARLRLQSKEAKTSFELYQDLKSLPLNVFIEVSCNENLKALIKSGEDAPIEALQTRWEELFTAYIEIIGGEEVQDKLKLVATMNELSFKVERIGALLDVLSVAPTEGLYEQLYTFGYSLPRMDFSEASIKTLGKIITGYMKRDVVEVQILSERLKKETGEVKKQTEADFYALIVEISDMFKITLNEKETSTMAFAMYVNKYKQRAEQIMRKQQKPI
;
A
#
# COMPACT_ATOMS: atom_id res chain seq x y z
N MET A 1 -44.46 -25.47 33.54
CA MET A 1 -44.80 -24.92 32.22
C MET A 1 -43.61 -24.07 31.74
N ILE A 2 -42.65 -24.69 31.09
CA ILE A 2 -41.39 -24.09 30.67
C ILE A 2 -41.58 -23.65 29.21
N LYS A 3 -41.57 -22.34 28.95
CA LYS A 3 -41.64 -21.76 27.62
C LYS A 3 -40.22 -21.75 27.02
N THR A 4 -40.04 -22.61 26.06
CA THR A 4 -38.85 -22.72 25.20
C THR A 4 -38.78 -21.49 24.30
N PHE A 5 -37.82 -20.61 24.47
CA PHE A 5 -37.51 -19.55 23.52
C PHE A 5 -36.70 -20.15 22.38
N ALA A 6 -37.34 -20.31 21.24
CA ALA A 6 -36.70 -20.63 20.00
C ALA A 6 -35.94 -19.40 19.50
N TYR A 7 -34.58 -19.43 19.58
CA TYR A 7 -33.72 -18.47 18.91
C TYR A 7 -33.86 -18.65 17.39
N ALA A 8 -34.61 -17.78 16.77
CA ALA A 8 -34.61 -17.64 15.33
C ALA A 8 -33.22 -17.17 14.91
N ARG A 9 -32.42 -18.10 14.39
CA ARG A 9 -31.17 -17.83 13.67
C ARG A 9 -31.55 -17.01 12.43
N LEU A 10 -31.46 -15.69 12.52
CA LEU A 10 -31.39 -14.80 11.36
C LEU A 10 -30.11 -15.16 10.59
N ARG A 11 -30.25 -16.06 9.62
CA ARG A 11 -29.32 -16.15 8.51
C ARG A 11 -29.42 -14.82 7.77
N LEU A 12 -28.52 -13.91 8.08
CA LEU A 12 -28.12 -12.88 7.14
C LEU A 12 -27.50 -13.61 5.94
N GLN A 13 -28.37 -14.02 5.02
CA GLN A 13 -27.93 -14.20 3.64
C GLN A 13 -27.44 -12.80 3.23
N SER A 14 -26.13 -12.59 3.25
CA SER A 14 -25.51 -11.56 2.44
C SER A 14 -26.00 -11.87 1.01
N LYS A 15 -27.01 -11.15 0.53
CA LYS A 15 -27.19 -10.98 -0.90
C LYS A 15 -25.85 -10.42 -1.34
N GLU A 16 -25.02 -11.25 -1.96
CA GLU A 16 -23.99 -10.77 -2.86
C GLU A 16 -24.70 -9.84 -3.82
N ALA A 17 -24.62 -8.55 -3.56
CA ALA A 17 -25.05 -7.55 -4.49
C ALA A 17 -24.26 -7.90 -5.76
N LYS A 18 -24.96 -8.31 -6.83
CA LYS A 18 -24.36 -8.47 -8.14
C LYS A 18 -23.69 -7.14 -8.41
N THR A 19 -22.36 -7.10 -8.28
CA THR A 19 -21.59 -5.92 -8.62
C THR A 19 -21.86 -5.66 -10.09
N SER A 20 -22.45 -4.51 -10.39
CA SER A 20 -22.79 -4.12 -11.75
C SER A 20 -21.55 -3.75 -12.58
N PHE A 21 -20.36 -3.91 -12.02
CA PHE A 21 -19.09 -3.57 -12.64
C PHE A 21 -18.09 -4.74 -12.56
N GLU A 22 -17.20 -4.81 -13.53
CA GLU A 22 -16.05 -5.72 -13.57
C GLU A 22 -14.77 -4.90 -13.65
N LEU A 23 -13.81 -5.16 -12.75
CA LEU A 23 -12.50 -4.54 -12.75
C LEU A 23 -11.44 -5.49 -13.34
N TYR A 24 -10.36 -4.93 -13.89
CA TYR A 24 -9.18 -5.73 -14.24
C TYR A 24 -8.65 -6.42 -12.97
N GLN A 25 -8.46 -7.75 -13.04
CA GLN A 25 -8.11 -8.57 -11.88
C GLN A 25 -6.61 -8.75 -11.69
N ASP A 26 -5.85 -8.70 -12.78
CA ASP A 26 -4.42 -8.96 -12.80
C ASP A 26 -3.71 -8.18 -13.92
N LEU A 27 -2.38 -8.10 -13.83
CA LEU A 27 -1.54 -7.40 -14.81
C LEU A 27 -1.54 -8.06 -16.20
N LYS A 28 -1.94 -9.33 -16.30
CA LYS A 28 -2.00 -10.05 -17.56
C LYS A 28 -3.19 -9.61 -18.40
N SER A 29 -4.30 -9.33 -17.74
CA SER A 29 -5.52 -8.83 -18.39
C SER A 29 -5.54 -7.30 -18.52
N LEU A 30 -4.71 -6.57 -17.76
CA LEU A 30 -4.65 -5.11 -17.77
C LEU A 30 -3.82 -4.60 -18.97
N PRO A 31 -4.43 -3.86 -19.93
CA PRO A 31 -3.68 -3.23 -21.02
C PRO A 31 -2.71 -2.17 -20.50
N LEU A 32 -1.58 -2.01 -21.18
CA LEU A 32 -0.54 -1.06 -20.78
C LEU A 32 -1.01 0.40 -20.83
N ASN A 33 -1.80 0.78 -21.82
CA ASN A 33 -2.37 2.14 -21.89
C ASN A 33 -3.26 2.47 -20.69
N VAL A 34 -4.04 1.50 -20.17
CA VAL A 34 -4.85 1.68 -18.97
C VAL A 34 -3.96 1.88 -17.74
N PHE A 35 -2.90 1.08 -17.63
CA PHE A 35 -1.93 1.21 -16.55
C PHE A 35 -1.26 2.60 -16.54
N ILE A 36 -0.83 3.08 -17.71
CA ILE A 36 -0.23 4.41 -17.89
C ILE A 36 -1.22 5.51 -17.49
N GLU A 37 -2.47 5.42 -17.95
CA GLU A 37 -3.53 6.37 -17.63
C GLU A 37 -3.76 6.50 -16.13
N VAL A 38 -3.83 5.36 -15.42
CA VAL A 38 -4.00 5.39 -13.96
C VAL A 38 -2.75 5.92 -13.26
N SER A 39 -1.56 5.50 -13.70
CA SER A 39 -0.29 5.89 -13.07
C SER A 39 0.01 7.39 -13.20
N CYS A 40 -0.27 7.97 -14.36
CA CYS A 40 0.11 9.35 -14.68
C CYS A 40 -1.00 10.35 -14.39
N ASN A 41 -2.24 9.99 -14.73
CA ASN A 41 -3.41 10.87 -14.68
C ASN A 41 -4.33 10.61 -13.48
N GLU A 42 -4.03 9.59 -12.67
CA GLU A 42 -4.81 9.19 -11.49
C GLU A 42 -6.27 8.82 -11.83
N ASN A 43 -6.54 8.48 -13.11
CA ASN A 43 -7.85 8.11 -13.60
C ASN A 43 -8.21 6.67 -13.23
N LEU A 44 -8.59 6.46 -11.96
CA LEU A 44 -8.95 5.13 -11.44
C LEU A 44 -10.13 4.50 -12.18
N LYS A 45 -11.01 5.29 -12.80
CA LYS A 45 -12.14 4.77 -13.58
C LYS A 45 -11.70 3.94 -14.79
N ALA A 46 -10.50 4.16 -15.31
CA ALA A 46 -9.94 3.34 -16.38
C ALA A 46 -9.75 1.87 -15.99
N LEU A 47 -9.77 1.54 -14.69
CA LEU A 47 -9.73 0.15 -14.19
C LEU A 47 -11.04 -0.62 -14.40
N ILE A 48 -12.13 0.05 -14.75
CA ILE A 48 -13.41 -0.59 -15.02
C ILE A 48 -13.34 -1.21 -16.40
N LYS A 49 -13.37 -2.55 -16.44
CA LYS A 49 -13.35 -3.33 -17.69
C LYS A 49 -14.72 -3.35 -18.36
N SER A 50 -15.78 -3.46 -17.55
CA SER A 50 -17.17 -3.45 -18.03
C SER A 50 -18.15 -3.09 -16.90
N GLY A 51 -19.33 -2.59 -17.27
CA GLY A 51 -20.40 -2.27 -16.33
C GLY A 51 -20.50 -0.79 -15.95
N GLU A 52 -21.09 -0.52 -14.81
CA GLU A 52 -21.33 0.83 -14.28
C GLU A 52 -20.18 1.30 -13.39
N ASP A 53 -20.29 2.53 -12.87
CA ASP A 53 -19.29 3.13 -11.96
C ASP A 53 -19.08 2.26 -10.70
N ALA A 54 -17.82 1.99 -10.40
CA ALA A 54 -17.42 1.29 -9.19
C ALA A 54 -17.18 2.28 -8.02
N PRO A 55 -17.39 1.86 -6.75
CA PRO A 55 -17.00 2.66 -5.58
C PRO A 55 -15.51 3.02 -5.61
N ILE A 56 -15.18 4.25 -5.22
CA ILE A 56 -13.80 4.75 -5.27
C ILE A 56 -12.84 3.89 -4.43
N GLU A 57 -13.30 3.40 -3.28
CA GLU A 57 -12.52 2.55 -2.39
C GLU A 57 -12.16 1.22 -3.06
N ALA A 58 -13.09 0.63 -3.84
CA ALA A 58 -12.83 -0.59 -4.58
C ALA A 58 -11.81 -0.36 -5.71
N LEU A 59 -11.87 0.80 -6.38
CA LEU A 59 -10.91 1.18 -7.41
C LEU A 59 -9.52 1.42 -6.82
N GLN A 60 -9.43 2.11 -5.69
CA GLN A 60 -8.16 2.34 -4.99
C GLN A 60 -7.51 1.03 -4.53
N THR A 61 -8.27 0.18 -3.84
CA THR A 61 -7.77 -1.13 -3.40
C THR A 61 -7.26 -1.96 -4.58
N ARG A 62 -8.03 -2.01 -5.68
CA ARG A 62 -7.61 -2.74 -6.87
C ARG A 62 -6.35 -2.16 -7.51
N TRP A 63 -6.24 -0.83 -7.56
CA TRP A 63 -5.04 -0.17 -8.08
C TRP A 63 -3.80 -0.50 -7.24
N GLU A 64 -3.91 -0.44 -5.92
CA GLU A 64 -2.82 -0.78 -5.01
C GLU A 64 -2.32 -2.22 -5.22
N GLU A 65 -3.23 -3.19 -5.38
CA GLU A 65 -2.89 -4.58 -5.66
C GLU A 65 -2.16 -4.72 -7.00
N LEU A 66 -2.68 -4.11 -8.08
CA LEU A 66 -2.08 -4.17 -9.41
C LEU A 66 -0.73 -3.46 -9.46
N PHE A 67 -0.63 -2.29 -8.83
CA PHE A 67 0.62 -1.54 -8.77
C PHE A 67 1.69 -2.27 -7.96
N THR A 68 1.31 -2.87 -6.83
CA THR A 68 2.23 -3.71 -6.04
C THR A 68 2.75 -4.89 -6.86
N ALA A 69 1.87 -5.61 -7.55
CA ALA A 69 2.28 -6.72 -8.42
C ALA A 69 3.20 -6.25 -9.57
N TYR A 70 2.96 -5.07 -10.14
CA TYR A 70 3.84 -4.49 -11.15
C TYR A 70 5.23 -4.20 -10.59
N ILE A 71 5.30 -3.56 -9.43
CA ILE A 71 6.56 -3.25 -8.76
C ILE A 71 7.34 -4.52 -8.38
N GLU A 72 6.67 -5.57 -7.95
CA GLU A 72 7.30 -6.88 -7.66
C GLU A 72 8.00 -7.45 -8.89
N ILE A 73 7.43 -7.29 -10.08
CA ILE A 73 8.04 -7.80 -11.32
C ILE A 73 9.24 -6.96 -11.74
N ILE A 74 9.13 -5.61 -11.68
CA ILE A 74 10.19 -4.72 -12.21
C ILE A 74 11.30 -4.45 -11.22
N GLY A 75 11.07 -4.69 -9.93
CA GLY A 75 11.87 -4.12 -8.85
C GLY A 75 12.98 -5.00 -8.32
N GLY A 76 12.91 -6.32 -8.51
CA GLY A 76 13.83 -7.23 -7.83
C GLY A 76 13.82 -7.07 -6.30
N GLU A 77 14.85 -7.60 -5.61
CA GLU A 77 14.97 -7.57 -4.14
C GLU A 77 15.05 -6.15 -3.57
N GLU A 78 15.77 -5.24 -4.24
CA GLU A 78 15.98 -3.87 -3.77
C GLU A 78 14.67 -3.06 -3.65
N VAL A 79 13.76 -3.22 -4.60
CA VAL A 79 12.48 -2.52 -4.58
C VAL A 79 11.52 -3.17 -3.59
N GLN A 80 11.57 -4.49 -3.43
CA GLN A 80 10.81 -5.17 -2.38
C GLN A 80 11.21 -4.68 -0.99
N ASP A 81 12.50 -4.47 -0.74
CA ASP A 81 12.98 -3.96 0.54
C ASP A 81 12.54 -2.51 0.78
N LYS A 82 12.52 -1.67 -0.27
CA LYS A 82 11.97 -0.30 -0.19
C LYS A 82 10.47 -0.31 0.09
N LEU A 83 9.71 -1.21 -0.55
CA LEU A 83 8.27 -1.35 -0.28
C LEU A 83 7.99 -1.79 1.15
N LYS A 84 8.76 -2.76 1.68
CA LYS A 84 8.66 -3.16 3.09
C LYS A 84 8.94 -1.99 4.03
N LEU A 85 9.96 -1.18 3.69
CA LEU A 85 10.31 0.01 4.47
C LEU A 85 9.16 1.02 4.50
N VAL A 86 8.54 1.31 3.35
CA VAL A 86 7.36 2.19 3.25
C VAL A 86 6.17 1.62 4.01
N ALA A 87 5.89 0.32 3.88
CA ALA A 87 4.80 -0.34 4.59
C ALA A 87 5.00 -0.24 6.11
N THR A 88 6.21 -0.52 6.61
CA THR A 88 6.54 -0.40 8.04
C THR A 88 6.38 1.05 8.53
N MET A 89 6.84 2.03 7.75
CA MET A 89 6.70 3.45 8.08
C MET A 89 5.24 3.88 8.17
N ASN A 90 4.40 3.45 7.22
CA ASN A 90 2.97 3.76 7.20
C ASN A 90 2.24 3.09 8.37
N GLU A 91 2.56 1.84 8.68
CA GLU A 91 2.00 1.11 9.82
C GLU A 91 2.31 1.81 11.14
N LEU A 92 3.56 2.22 11.34
CA LEU A 92 3.97 2.96 12.55
C LEU A 92 3.30 4.34 12.62
N SER A 93 3.20 5.07 11.51
CA SER A 93 2.52 6.37 11.47
C SER A 93 1.05 6.24 11.84
N PHE A 94 0.35 5.28 11.24
CA PHE A 94 -1.05 4.99 11.53
C PHE A 94 -1.26 4.55 12.99
N LYS A 95 -0.34 3.74 13.51
CA LYS A 95 -0.33 3.35 14.92
C LYS A 95 -0.26 4.56 15.85
N VAL A 96 0.68 5.49 15.59
CA VAL A 96 0.86 6.71 16.39
C VAL A 96 -0.39 7.58 16.36
N GLU A 97 -0.97 7.82 15.19
CA GLU A 97 -2.21 8.61 15.05
C GLU A 97 -3.38 7.98 15.82
N ARG A 98 -3.57 6.67 15.68
CA ARG A 98 -4.66 5.95 16.36
C ARG A 98 -4.52 5.96 17.87
N ILE A 99 -3.29 5.82 18.38
CA ILE A 99 -3.01 5.88 19.82
C ILE A 99 -3.25 7.29 20.33
N GLY A 100 -2.85 8.33 19.61
CA GLY A 100 -3.13 9.72 19.95
C GLY A 100 -4.62 9.95 20.12
N ALA A 101 -5.44 9.55 19.14
CA ALA A 101 -6.89 9.66 19.20
C ALA A 101 -7.50 8.89 20.38
N LEU A 102 -7.00 7.68 20.67
CA LEU A 102 -7.49 6.89 21.83
C LEU A 102 -7.14 7.55 23.17
N LEU A 103 -5.96 8.16 23.29
CA LEU A 103 -5.58 8.90 24.51
C LEU A 103 -6.43 10.14 24.71
N ASP A 104 -6.75 10.88 23.66
CA ASP A 104 -7.62 12.05 23.73
C ASP A 104 -9.02 11.65 24.23
N VAL A 105 -9.59 10.58 23.67
CA VAL A 105 -10.90 10.08 24.14
C VAL A 105 -10.81 9.56 25.56
N LEU A 106 -9.77 8.80 25.94
CA LEU A 106 -9.59 8.25 27.28
C LEU A 106 -9.45 9.36 28.34
N SER A 107 -8.86 10.50 27.96
CA SER A 107 -8.71 11.65 28.87
C SER A 107 -10.05 12.33 29.23
N VAL A 108 -11.06 12.22 28.36
CA VAL A 108 -12.39 12.82 28.51
C VAL A 108 -13.39 11.82 29.04
N ALA A 109 -13.36 10.59 28.55
CA ALA A 109 -14.31 9.51 28.87
C ALA A 109 -13.56 8.20 29.12
N PRO A 110 -12.93 8.02 30.29
CA PRO A 110 -12.14 6.83 30.59
C PRO A 110 -13.03 5.59 30.70
N THR A 111 -12.76 4.58 29.90
CA THR A 111 -13.45 3.29 29.94
C THR A 111 -12.46 2.14 29.80
N GLU A 112 -12.80 0.99 30.38
CA GLU A 112 -12.00 -0.24 30.34
C GLU A 112 -11.77 -0.69 28.89
N GLY A 113 -12.79 -0.62 28.04
CA GLY A 113 -12.67 -1.01 26.64
C GLY A 113 -11.67 -0.15 25.83
N LEU A 114 -11.54 1.15 26.12
CA LEU A 114 -10.52 2.01 25.52
C LEU A 114 -9.11 1.64 26.01
N TYR A 115 -8.98 1.31 27.29
CA TYR A 115 -7.72 0.86 27.86
C TYR A 115 -7.28 -0.47 27.26
N GLU A 116 -8.19 -1.44 27.09
CA GLU A 116 -7.91 -2.70 26.41
C GLU A 116 -7.47 -2.50 24.95
N GLN A 117 -8.09 -1.56 24.23
CA GLN A 117 -7.64 -1.23 22.86
C GLN A 117 -6.20 -0.72 22.84
N LEU A 118 -5.78 0.10 23.81
CA LEU A 118 -4.39 0.53 23.91
C LEU A 118 -3.43 -0.65 24.14
N TYR A 119 -3.85 -1.69 24.83
CA TYR A 119 -3.07 -2.91 25.03
C TYR A 119 -2.78 -3.65 23.71
N THR A 120 -3.69 -3.58 22.75
CA THR A 120 -3.53 -4.25 21.45
C THR A 120 -2.36 -3.72 20.63
N PHE A 121 -1.87 -2.51 20.94
CA PHE A 121 -0.69 -1.93 20.29
C PHE A 121 0.66 -2.47 20.81
N GLY A 122 0.64 -3.44 21.72
CA GLY A 122 1.84 -4.12 22.21
C GLY A 122 2.64 -3.33 23.24
N TYR A 123 2.05 -2.31 23.86
CA TYR A 123 2.68 -1.57 24.96
C TYR A 123 2.50 -2.28 26.30
N SER A 124 3.54 -2.24 27.12
CA SER A 124 3.42 -2.67 28.52
C SER A 124 2.78 -1.56 29.33
N LEU A 125 1.51 -1.72 29.66
CA LEU A 125 0.72 -0.72 30.39
C LEU A 125 0.53 -1.16 31.85
N PRO A 126 0.57 -0.22 32.82
CA PRO A 126 0.27 -0.52 34.23
C PRO A 126 -1.22 -0.81 34.42
N ARG A 127 -1.58 -1.53 35.46
CA ARG A 127 -3.00 -1.64 35.86
C ARG A 127 -3.56 -0.26 36.19
N MET A 128 -4.79 -0.01 35.75
CA MET A 128 -5.48 1.25 35.97
C MET A 128 -6.65 1.10 36.96
N ASP A 129 -6.81 2.11 37.79
CA ASP A 129 -7.99 2.34 38.65
C ASP A 129 -8.93 3.42 38.08
N PHE A 130 -8.63 3.92 36.87
CA PHE A 130 -9.35 5.01 36.19
C PHE A 130 -9.45 6.32 36.96
N SER A 131 -8.67 6.51 38.04
CA SER A 131 -8.51 7.81 38.68
C SER A 131 -7.80 8.80 37.74
N GLU A 132 -8.04 10.09 37.93
CA GLU A 132 -7.38 11.15 37.14
C GLU A 132 -5.85 11.04 37.19
N ALA A 133 -5.30 10.69 38.35
CA ALA A 133 -3.86 10.49 38.51
C ALA A 133 -3.33 9.32 37.70
N SER A 134 -4.06 8.20 37.64
CA SER A 134 -3.72 7.01 36.88
C SER A 134 -3.80 7.29 35.37
N ILE A 135 -4.81 8.00 34.89
CA ILE A 135 -4.99 8.40 33.51
C ILE A 135 -3.83 9.31 33.08
N LYS A 136 -3.47 10.30 33.89
CA LYS A 136 -2.34 11.19 33.62
C LYS A 136 -1.00 10.44 33.57
N THR A 137 -0.83 9.45 34.43
CA THR A 137 0.39 8.61 34.44
C THR A 137 0.44 7.74 33.19
N LEU A 138 -0.66 7.10 32.83
CA LEU A 138 -0.79 6.32 31.60
C LEU A 138 -0.46 7.18 30.36
N GLY A 139 -1.02 8.39 30.27
CA GLY A 139 -0.74 9.32 29.19
C GLY A 139 0.76 9.63 29.04
N LYS A 140 1.49 9.82 30.16
CA LYS A 140 2.95 10.03 30.12
C LYS A 140 3.70 8.79 29.60
N ILE A 141 3.33 7.59 30.04
CA ILE A 141 3.96 6.33 29.62
C ILE A 141 3.74 6.13 28.12
N ILE A 142 2.49 6.25 27.66
CA ILE A 142 2.16 6.06 26.24
C ILE A 142 2.82 7.14 25.37
N THR A 143 2.85 8.40 25.80
CA THR A 143 3.58 9.47 25.11
C THR A 143 5.06 9.13 24.96
N GLY A 144 5.65 8.47 25.95
CA GLY A 144 7.03 7.96 25.88
C GLY A 144 7.21 6.92 24.77
N TYR A 145 6.30 5.96 24.66
CA TYR A 145 6.31 4.96 23.59
C TYR A 145 6.06 5.59 22.21
N MET A 146 5.08 6.50 22.11
CA MET A 146 4.80 7.22 20.85
C MET A 146 6.02 8.02 20.36
N LYS A 147 6.75 8.69 21.26
CA LYS A 147 7.98 9.40 20.86
C LYS A 147 9.00 8.48 20.23
N ARG A 148 9.17 7.28 20.75
CA ARG A 148 10.05 6.27 20.17
C ARG A 148 9.57 5.87 18.77
N ASP A 149 8.29 5.57 18.60
CA ASP A 149 7.72 5.18 17.33
C ASP A 149 7.81 6.33 16.30
N VAL A 150 7.61 7.59 16.72
CA VAL A 150 7.80 8.78 15.86
C VAL A 150 9.26 8.93 15.42
N VAL A 151 10.23 8.74 16.32
CA VAL A 151 11.66 8.78 15.96
C VAL A 151 11.99 7.67 14.96
N GLU A 152 11.44 6.48 15.13
CA GLU A 152 11.61 5.37 14.19
C GLU A 152 11.05 5.72 12.81
N VAL A 153 9.85 6.30 12.71
CA VAL A 153 9.28 6.81 11.45
C VAL A 153 10.22 7.84 10.80
N GLN A 154 10.80 8.74 11.56
CA GLN A 154 11.75 9.73 11.03
C GLN A 154 12.99 9.06 10.46
N ILE A 155 13.60 8.11 11.18
CA ILE A 155 14.77 7.35 10.73
C ILE A 155 14.46 6.60 9.43
N LEU A 156 13.33 5.91 9.37
CA LEU A 156 12.89 5.18 8.17
C LEU A 156 12.65 6.13 6.99
N SER A 157 12.04 7.29 7.24
CA SER A 157 11.82 8.33 6.23
C SER A 157 13.14 8.89 5.67
N GLU A 158 14.12 9.17 6.54
CA GLU A 158 15.44 9.64 6.10
C GLU A 158 16.20 8.57 5.31
N ARG A 159 16.10 7.32 5.75
CA ARG A 159 16.68 6.19 5.02
C ARG A 159 16.06 6.06 3.63
N LEU A 160 14.73 6.11 3.54
CA LEU A 160 14.03 6.06 2.27
C LEU A 160 14.45 7.20 1.33
N LYS A 161 14.55 8.44 1.83
CA LYS A 161 15.03 9.60 1.06
C LYS A 161 16.46 9.42 0.53
N LYS A 162 17.36 8.85 1.32
CA LYS A 162 18.73 8.56 0.88
C LYS A 162 18.79 7.49 -0.20
N GLU A 163 17.93 6.49 -0.12
CA GLU A 163 17.91 5.36 -1.05
C GLU A 163 17.14 5.64 -2.35
N THR A 164 16.15 6.54 -2.31
CA THR A 164 15.30 6.82 -3.48
C THR A 164 15.69 8.09 -4.24
N GLY A 165 16.44 9.00 -3.62
CA GLY A 165 16.59 10.35 -4.12
C GLY A 165 15.24 11.10 -4.16
N GLU A 166 15.13 12.18 -4.92
CA GLU A 166 13.83 12.78 -5.24
C GLU A 166 13.08 11.87 -6.21
N VAL A 167 12.02 11.21 -5.73
CA VAL A 167 11.13 10.41 -6.58
C VAL A 167 10.38 11.36 -7.50
N LYS A 168 10.89 11.55 -8.72
CA LYS A 168 10.13 12.27 -9.74
C LYS A 168 8.92 11.41 -10.12
N LYS A 169 7.73 12.03 -10.08
CA LYS A 169 6.50 11.39 -10.58
C LYS A 169 6.75 11.02 -12.05
N GLN A 170 6.59 9.75 -12.38
CA GLN A 170 6.76 9.26 -13.74
C GLN A 170 5.65 9.84 -14.62
N THR A 171 6.03 10.40 -15.75
CA THR A 171 5.10 11.01 -16.71
C THR A 171 4.78 10.04 -17.85
N GLU A 172 3.73 10.32 -18.61
CA GLU A 172 3.44 9.56 -19.85
C GLU A 172 4.63 9.55 -20.81
N ALA A 173 5.31 10.70 -20.95
CA ALA A 173 6.49 10.82 -21.80
C ALA A 173 7.62 9.87 -21.36
N ASP A 174 7.80 9.67 -20.06
CA ASP A 174 8.80 8.72 -19.54
C ASP A 174 8.42 7.28 -19.88
N PHE A 175 7.12 6.92 -19.82
CA PHE A 175 6.64 5.60 -20.25
C PHE A 175 6.86 5.39 -21.74
N TYR A 176 6.51 6.35 -22.60
CA TYR A 176 6.71 6.24 -24.03
C TYR A 176 8.19 6.18 -24.41
N ALA A 177 9.06 6.96 -23.77
CA ALA A 177 10.49 6.86 -23.95
C ALA A 177 11.01 5.44 -23.62
N LEU A 178 10.56 4.88 -22.48
CA LEU A 178 10.93 3.53 -22.07
C LEU A 178 10.40 2.45 -23.04
N ILE A 179 9.19 2.62 -23.58
CA ILE A 179 8.63 1.72 -24.60
C ILE A 179 9.50 1.72 -25.86
N VAL A 180 9.96 2.90 -26.30
CA VAL A 180 10.85 3.03 -27.47
C VAL A 180 12.20 2.36 -27.20
N GLU A 181 12.82 2.62 -26.05
CA GLU A 181 14.12 2.03 -25.68
C GLU A 181 14.04 0.50 -25.60
N ILE A 182 12.98 -0.04 -24.98
CA ILE A 182 12.74 -1.49 -24.90
C ILE A 182 12.53 -2.07 -26.31
N SER A 183 11.70 -1.42 -27.13
CA SER A 183 11.43 -1.84 -28.50
C SER A 183 12.72 -1.91 -29.33
N ASP A 184 13.57 -0.91 -29.21
CA ASP A 184 14.86 -0.86 -29.90
C ASP A 184 15.84 -1.92 -29.38
N MET A 185 15.94 -2.10 -28.08
CA MET A 185 16.87 -3.05 -27.49
C MET A 185 16.52 -4.50 -27.84
N PHE A 186 15.23 -4.85 -27.82
CA PHE A 186 14.77 -6.22 -28.05
C PHE A 186 14.30 -6.48 -29.48
N LYS A 187 14.29 -5.44 -30.35
CA LYS A 187 13.81 -5.50 -31.74
C LYS A 187 12.38 -6.03 -31.85
N ILE A 188 11.52 -5.52 -30.97
CA ILE A 188 10.09 -5.85 -30.88
C ILE A 188 9.26 -4.58 -31.06
N THR A 189 7.99 -4.73 -31.40
CA THR A 189 7.02 -3.62 -31.40
C THR A 189 6.11 -3.79 -30.19
N LEU A 190 6.11 -2.79 -29.31
CA LEU A 190 5.19 -2.73 -28.18
C LEU A 190 4.04 -1.78 -28.52
N ASN A 191 2.83 -2.33 -28.65
CA ASN A 191 1.60 -1.56 -28.81
C ASN A 191 0.92 -1.47 -27.44
N GLU A 192 0.77 -0.28 -26.89
CA GLU A 192 0.21 -0.05 -25.56
C GLU A 192 -1.19 -0.61 -25.34
N LYS A 193 -2.01 -0.72 -26.42
CA LYS A 193 -3.37 -1.26 -26.36
C LYS A 193 -3.42 -2.79 -26.39
N GLU A 194 -2.42 -3.41 -26.98
CA GLU A 194 -2.34 -4.87 -27.16
C GLU A 194 -1.38 -5.53 -26.17
N THR A 195 -0.40 -4.76 -25.69
CA THR A 195 0.58 -5.24 -24.72
C THR A 195 -0.03 -5.24 -23.32
N SER A 196 -0.01 -6.39 -22.65
CA SER A 196 -0.40 -6.45 -21.24
C SER A 196 0.65 -5.77 -20.35
N THR A 197 0.19 -5.18 -19.24
CA THR A 197 1.08 -4.57 -18.25
C THR A 197 2.09 -5.58 -17.68
N MET A 198 1.71 -6.85 -17.54
CA MET A 198 2.61 -7.93 -17.12
C MET A 198 3.75 -8.13 -18.13
N ALA A 199 3.45 -8.21 -19.42
CA ALA A 199 4.46 -8.38 -20.47
C ALA A 199 5.42 -7.19 -20.47
N PHE A 200 4.91 -5.97 -20.38
CA PHE A 200 5.73 -4.76 -20.27
C PHE A 200 6.64 -4.79 -19.05
N ALA A 201 6.12 -5.12 -17.87
CA ALA A 201 6.91 -5.25 -16.63
C ALA A 201 8.07 -6.24 -16.80
N MET A 202 7.82 -7.38 -17.43
CA MET A 202 8.87 -8.37 -17.73
C MET A 202 9.95 -7.83 -18.68
N TYR A 203 9.58 -7.04 -19.69
CA TYR A 203 10.54 -6.39 -20.56
C TYR A 203 11.34 -5.31 -19.83
N VAL A 204 10.71 -4.51 -18.98
CA VAL A 204 11.40 -3.52 -18.13
C VAL A 204 12.44 -4.21 -17.24
N ASN A 205 12.10 -5.31 -16.60
CA ASN A 205 13.04 -6.07 -15.78
C ASN A 205 14.24 -6.57 -16.60
N LYS A 206 13.99 -7.19 -17.75
CA LYS A 206 15.06 -7.65 -18.66
C LYS A 206 15.91 -6.49 -19.18
N TYR A 207 15.30 -5.34 -19.47
CA TYR A 207 16.00 -4.13 -19.89
C TYR A 207 16.99 -3.67 -18.81
N LYS A 208 16.54 -3.55 -17.56
CA LYS A 208 17.39 -3.20 -16.41
C LYS A 208 18.59 -4.16 -16.28
N GLN A 209 18.31 -5.46 -16.26
CA GLN A 209 19.36 -6.49 -16.15
C GLN A 209 20.41 -6.37 -17.27
N ARG A 210 19.97 -6.10 -18.49
CA ARG A 210 20.89 -5.95 -19.64
C ARG A 210 21.68 -4.66 -19.57
N ALA A 211 21.08 -3.55 -19.16
CA ALA A 211 21.75 -2.27 -18.93
C ALA A 211 22.85 -2.39 -17.86
N GLU A 212 22.56 -3.06 -16.75
CA GLU A 212 23.54 -3.35 -15.70
C GLU A 212 24.72 -4.19 -16.20
N GLN A 213 24.44 -5.22 -16.98
CA GLN A 213 25.50 -6.07 -17.57
C GLN A 213 26.42 -5.28 -18.49
N ILE A 214 25.87 -4.35 -19.28
CA ILE A 214 26.66 -3.47 -20.15
C ILE A 214 27.55 -2.55 -19.32
N MET A 215 26.99 -1.90 -18.29
CA MET A 215 27.76 -1.02 -17.41
C MET A 215 28.90 -1.76 -16.68
N ARG A 216 28.64 -2.96 -16.16
CA ARG A 216 29.67 -3.80 -15.51
C ARG A 216 30.80 -4.22 -16.47
N LYS A 217 30.49 -4.43 -17.74
CA LYS A 217 31.53 -4.75 -18.75
C LYS A 217 32.40 -3.53 -19.09
N GLN A 218 31.84 -2.33 -19.08
CA GLN A 218 32.57 -1.09 -19.34
C GLN A 218 33.46 -0.63 -18.17
N GLN A 219 33.16 -1.06 -16.96
CA GLN A 219 33.92 -0.71 -15.74
C GLN A 219 35.08 -1.68 -15.43
N LYS A 220 35.29 -2.76 -16.19
CA LYS A 220 36.48 -3.60 -16.02
C LYS A 220 37.67 -2.91 -16.67
N PRO A 221 38.69 -2.43 -15.90
CA PRO A 221 39.93 -1.92 -16.49
C PRO A 221 40.64 -3.06 -17.26
N ILE A 222 41.23 -2.70 -18.38
CA ILE A 222 42.13 -3.57 -19.20
C ILE A 222 43.43 -3.79 -18.41
#